data_d98a220c85116b8491c49513eeec5b8a
#
_entry.id   d98a220c85116b8491c49513eeec5b8a
#
_cell.length_a   1.000
_cell.length_b   1.000
_cell.length_c   1.000
_cell.angle_alpha   90.00
_cell.angle_beta   90.00
_cell.angle_gamma   90.00
#
_symmetry.space_group_name_H-M   'P 1'
#
loop_
_entity.id
_entity.type
_entity.pdbx_description
1 polymer ?
#
loop_
_entity_poly.entity_id
_entity_poly.type
_entity_poly.pdbx_seq_one_letter_code
_entity_poly.pdbx_strand_id
1 'polypeptide(L)'
;TYALFVDPEGALFGVLKSDSGDPLDSEVAIGDFFWMDLFAREPSKAGQFYQQVAGYEISKGEVKEGVERVVLTSHDKSRAGVVPLPEDANRAGWLPYVRVADVDATLKKVTTAGGYVMVPPTPELLESNLAIFVDPQGGVLGIVRWDEPQADKE
;
A
#
# COMPACT_ATOMS: atom_id res chain seq x y z
N THR A 1 -4.73 -12.19 20.36
CA THR A 1 -3.73 -11.29 21.01
C THR A 1 -3.14 -10.38 19.95
N TYR A 2 -3.00 -9.09 20.27
CA TYR A 2 -2.37 -8.12 19.36
C TYR A 2 -1.41 -7.20 20.13
N ALA A 3 -0.45 -6.61 19.41
CA ALA A 3 0.44 -5.59 19.93
C ALA A 3 0.71 -4.53 18.84
N LEU A 4 0.91 -3.27 19.28
CA LEU A 4 1.25 -2.16 18.40
C LEU A 4 2.70 -1.74 18.65
N PHE A 5 3.40 -1.42 17.59
CA PHE A 5 4.80 -1.03 17.59
C PHE A 5 5.01 0.17 16.69
N VAL A 6 6.17 0.79 16.85
CA VAL A 6 6.66 1.85 15.97
C VAL A 6 7.98 1.36 15.38
N ASP A 7 8.14 1.48 14.08
CA ASP A 7 9.38 1.13 13.41
C ASP A 7 10.47 2.20 13.63
N PRO A 8 11.72 1.96 13.20
CA PRO A 8 12.82 2.90 13.41
C PRO A 8 12.62 4.28 12.78
N GLU A 9 11.74 4.42 11.77
CA GLU A 9 11.43 5.70 11.13
C GLU A 9 10.16 6.37 11.66
N GLY A 10 9.47 5.73 12.62
CA GLY A 10 8.27 6.27 13.26
C GLY A 10 6.96 5.79 12.66
N ALA A 11 6.96 4.85 11.73
CA ALA A 11 5.72 4.27 11.20
C ALA A 11 5.09 3.29 12.19
N LEU A 12 3.79 3.44 12.43
CA LEU A 12 3.02 2.58 13.32
C LEU A 12 2.65 1.29 12.59
N PHE A 13 2.88 0.13 13.23
CA PHE A 13 2.41 -1.16 12.74
C PHE A 13 1.92 -2.05 13.88
N GLY A 14 1.14 -3.06 13.55
CA GLY A 14 0.63 -4.02 14.52
C GLY A 14 0.97 -5.45 14.14
N VAL A 15 1.09 -6.30 15.16
CA VAL A 15 1.16 -7.75 14.99
C VAL A 15 -0.03 -8.39 15.68
N LEU A 16 -0.62 -9.37 15.02
CA LEU A 16 -1.78 -10.08 15.49
C LEU A 16 -1.46 -11.59 15.53
N LYS A 17 -1.75 -12.22 16.66
CA LYS A 17 -1.84 -13.69 16.75
C LYS A 17 -3.31 -14.05 16.78
N SER A 18 -3.79 -14.70 15.73
CA SER A 18 -5.14 -15.27 15.67
C SER A 18 -5.16 -16.68 16.28
N ASP A 19 -6.22 -17.01 16.99
CA ASP A 19 -6.44 -18.36 17.52
C ASP A 19 -6.96 -19.31 16.44
N SER A 20 -7.55 -18.79 15.37
CA SER A 20 -8.03 -19.54 14.19
C SER A 20 -6.96 -19.74 13.11
N GLY A 21 -5.74 -19.23 13.32
CA GLY A 21 -4.69 -19.16 12.27
C GLY A 21 -4.91 -18.01 11.30
N ASP A 22 -4.02 -17.92 10.32
CA ASP A 22 -4.11 -16.90 9.27
C ASP A 22 -5.17 -17.32 8.24
N PRO A 23 -5.96 -16.34 7.72
CA PRO A 23 -6.90 -16.63 6.65
C PRO A 23 -6.14 -17.04 5.38
N LEU A 24 -6.79 -17.85 4.56
CA LEU A 24 -6.26 -18.16 3.23
C LEU A 24 -6.27 -16.91 2.36
N ASP A 25 -5.26 -16.80 1.51
CA ASP A 25 -5.24 -15.77 0.49
C ASP A 25 -6.40 -15.99 -0.49
N SER A 26 -7.19 -14.95 -0.72
CA SER A 26 -8.30 -14.92 -1.67
C SER A 26 -8.13 -13.76 -2.64
N GLU A 27 -8.88 -13.78 -3.74
CA GLU A 27 -9.01 -12.61 -4.59
C GLU A 27 -9.58 -11.44 -3.78
N VAL A 28 -8.98 -10.26 -4.00
CA VAL A 28 -9.42 -9.04 -3.32
C VAL A 28 -10.67 -8.49 -4.01
N ALA A 29 -11.79 -8.43 -3.30
CA ALA A 29 -13.02 -7.88 -3.84
C ALA A 29 -12.96 -6.34 -3.97
N ILE A 30 -13.86 -5.77 -4.78
CA ILE A 30 -14.05 -4.31 -4.82
C ILE A 30 -14.54 -3.86 -3.44
N GLY A 31 -13.84 -2.86 -2.88
CA GLY A 31 -14.08 -2.33 -1.54
C GLY A 31 -13.15 -2.87 -0.46
N ASP A 32 -12.38 -3.92 -0.76
CA ASP A 32 -11.40 -4.48 0.18
C ASP A 32 -10.02 -3.83 0.04
N PHE A 33 -9.21 -3.96 1.09
CA PHE A 33 -7.81 -3.56 1.04
C PHE A 33 -7.03 -4.43 0.07
N PHE A 34 -6.38 -3.78 -0.90
CA PHE A 34 -5.68 -4.44 -1.99
C PHE A 34 -4.17 -4.48 -1.81
N TRP A 35 -3.60 -3.36 -1.33
CA TRP A 35 -2.17 -3.16 -1.23
C TRP A 35 -1.81 -2.23 -0.08
N MET A 36 -0.54 -2.22 0.32
CA MET A 36 0.00 -1.26 1.27
C MET A 36 1.39 -0.82 0.81
N ASP A 37 1.68 0.48 0.84
CA ASP A 37 3.03 1.00 0.69
C ASP A 37 3.50 1.64 2.01
N LEU A 38 4.71 1.30 2.42
CA LEU A 38 5.43 2.02 3.46
C LEU A 38 6.24 3.14 2.80
N PHE A 39 5.94 4.37 3.10
CA PHE A 39 6.78 5.51 2.74
C PHE A 39 7.87 5.65 3.78
N ALA A 40 9.14 5.49 3.38
CA ALA A 40 10.31 5.48 4.26
C ALA A 40 11.44 6.35 3.70
N ARG A 41 12.23 6.98 4.59
CA ARG A 41 13.41 7.77 4.16
C ARG A 41 14.49 6.89 3.56
N GLU A 42 14.65 5.69 4.13
CA GLU A 42 15.63 4.71 3.69
C GLU A 42 14.94 3.37 3.38
N PRO A 43 14.31 3.20 2.19
CA PRO A 43 13.51 2.03 1.87
C PRO A 43 14.22 0.69 2.07
N SER A 44 15.49 0.59 1.71
CA SER A 44 16.27 -0.63 1.89
C SER A 44 16.45 -1.00 3.37
N LYS A 45 16.69 -0.03 4.26
CA LYS A 45 16.79 -0.28 5.71
C LYS A 45 15.46 -0.62 6.34
N ALA A 46 14.39 0.08 5.92
CA ALA A 46 13.04 -0.24 6.36
C ALA A 46 12.64 -1.66 5.94
N GLY A 47 12.91 -2.05 4.70
CA GLY A 47 12.69 -3.44 4.25
C GLY A 47 13.43 -4.47 5.09
N GLN A 48 14.72 -4.24 5.39
CA GLN A 48 15.52 -5.12 6.27
C GLN A 48 14.94 -5.24 7.68
N PHE A 49 14.41 -4.14 8.23
CA PHE A 49 13.73 -4.19 9.53
C PHE A 49 12.53 -5.14 9.51
N TYR A 50 11.64 -5.02 8.51
CA TYR A 50 10.47 -5.88 8.41
C TYR A 50 10.83 -7.33 8.06
N GLN A 51 11.93 -7.56 7.32
CA GLN A 51 12.49 -8.89 7.14
C GLN A 51 12.88 -9.53 8.47
N GLN A 52 13.57 -8.81 9.34
CA GLN A 52 14.03 -9.33 10.62
C GLN A 52 12.88 -9.54 11.62
N VAL A 53 11.89 -8.65 11.64
CA VAL A 53 10.81 -8.67 12.64
C VAL A 53 9.68 -9.61 12.24
N ALA A 54 9.31 -9.64 10.96
CA ALA A 54 8.15 -10.37 10.47
C ALA A 54 8.49 -11.54 9.52
N GLY A 55 9.78 -11.76 9.23
CA GLY A 55 10.21 -12.87 8.38
C GLY A 55 9.89 -12.68 6.89
N TYR A 56 9.64 -11.45 6.44
CA TYR A 56 9.46 -11.19 5.01
C TYR A 56 10.74 -11.47 4.22
N GLU A 57 10.58 -11.96 3.02
CA GLU A 57 11.62 -11.87 2.00
C GLU A 57 11.56 -10.50 1.35
N ILE A 58 12.73 -9.97 0.97
CA ILE A 58 12.83 -8.69 0.27
C ILE A 58 13.32 -8.90 -1.15
N SER A 59 12.61 -8.31 -2.09
CA SER A 59 13.02 -8.24 -3.49
C SER A 59 13.09 -6.79 -3.94
N LYS A 60 13.94 -6.53 -4.94
CA LYS A 60 13.95 -5.22 -5.58
C LYS A 60 12.73 -5.13 -6.49
N GLY A 61 11.91 -4.13 -6.26
CA GLY A 61 10.84 -3.76 -7.18
C GLY A 61 11.38 -3.11 -8.45
N GLU A 62 10.54 -2.96 -9.45
CA GLU A 62 10.90 -2.23 -10.67
C GLU A 62 11.30 -0.80 -10.32
N VAL A 63 12.48 -0.40 -10.78
CA VAL A 63 12.96 0.98 -10.69
C VAL A 63 12.25 1.78 -11.79
N LYS A 64 11.19 2.51 -11.44
CA LYS A 64 10.66 3.54 -12.33
C LYS A 64 11.37 4.86 -12.00
N GLU A 65 11.90 5.52 -13.03
CA GLU A 65 12.54 6.86 -12.92
C GLU A 65 13.68 6.97 -11.91
N GLY A 66 14.44 5.88 -11.68
CA GLY A 66 15.54 5.89 -10.72
C GLY A 66 15.13 5.75 -9.24
N VAL A 67 13.86 5.57 -8.96
CA VAL A 67 13.33 5.39 -7.60
C VAL A 67 13.44 3.93 -7.17
N GLU A 68 14.27 3.65 -6.17
CA GLU A 68 14.40 2.31 -5.60
C GLU A 68 13.10 1.92 -4.86
N ARG A 69 12.47 0.84 -5.29
CA ARG A 69 11.34 0.23 -4.61
C ARG A 69 11.77 -1.12 -4.04
N VAL A 70 11.42 -1.38 -2.81
CA VAL A 70 11.56 -2.69 -2.16
C VAL A 70 10.18 -3.33 -2.05
N VAL A 71 10.09 -4.62 -2.34
CA VAL A 71 8.84 -5.39 -2.16
C VAL A 71 9.05 -6.38 -1.03
N LEU A 72 8.14 -6.37 -0.08
CA LEU A 72 8.04 -7.36 1.00
C LEU A 72 7.21 -8.54 0.51
N THR A 73 7.78 -9.73 0.57
CA THR A 73 7.18 -10.96 0.03
C THR A 73 7.06 -12.02 1.14
N SER A 74 6.00 -12.79 1.13
CA SER A 74 5.81 -13.92 2.02
C SER A 74 5.00 -15.00 1.30
N HIS A 75 5.45 -16.26 1.37
CA HIS A 75 4.83 -17.40 0.68
C HIS A 75 4.67 -17.16 -0.83
N ASP A 76 5.74 -16.70 -1.47
CA ASP A 76 5.80 -16.37 -2.91
C ASP A 76 4.81 -15.31 -3.38
N LYS A 77 4.23 -14.54 -2.44
CA LYS A 77 3.30 -13.45 -2.74
C LYS A 77 3.83 -12.10 -2.26
N SER A 78 3.72 -11.09 -3.10
CA SER A 78 3.97 -9.71 -2.72
C SER A 78 2.91 -9.25 -1.72
N ARG A 79 3.37 -8.68 -0.60
CA ARG A 79 2.49 -8.25 0.51
C ARG A 79 2.43 -6.75 0.65
N ALA A 80 3.55 -6.08 0.44
CA ALA A 80 3.63 -4.62 0.56
C ALA A 80 4.81 -4.08 -0.25
N GLY A 81 4.73 -2.79 -0.59
CA GLY A 81 5.85 -2.03 -1.11
C GLY A 81 6.52 -1.20 -0.03
N VAL A 82 7.81 -0.92 -0.18
CA VAL A 82 8.51 0.11 0.56
C VAL A 82 9.07 1.09 -0.46
N VAL A 83 8.65 2.34 -0.37
CA VAL A 83 8.93 3.38 -1.35
C VAL A 83 9.55 4.60 -0.66
N PRO A 84 10.33 5.41 -1.39
CA PRO A 84 10.87 6.64 -0.83
C PRO A 84 9.79 7.57 -0.33
N LEU A 85 10.03 8.15 0.85
CA LEU A 85 9.20 9.21 1.40
C LEU A 85 9.34 10.46 0.51
N PRO A 86 8.23 11.09 0.08
CA PRO A 86 8.28 12.37 -0.63
C PRO A 86 9.06 13.44 0.17
N GLU A 87 9.78 14.33 -0.54
CA GLU A 87 10.63 15.34 0.09
C GLU A 87 9.87 16.32 1.01
N ASP A 88 8.62 16.59 0.69
CA ASP A 88 7.72 17.47 1.44
C ASP A 88 7.02 16.74 2.60
N ALA A 89 7.11 15.42 2.67
CA ALA A 89 6.56 14.64 3.76
C ALA A 89 7.49 14.63 4.97
N ASN A 90 6.93 14.82 6.14
CA ASN A 90 7.69 14.96 7.39
C ASN A 90 7.78 13.67 8.21
N ARG A 91 7.01 12.63 7.87
CA ARG A 91 6.92 11.39 8.63
C ARG A 91 6.74 10.17 7.74
N ALA A 92 7.50 9.12 8.02
CA ALA A 92 7.27 7.79 7.45
C ALA A 92 5.90 7.23 7.89
N GLY A 93 5.31 6.39 7.07
CA GLY A 93 4.01 5.81 7.38
C GLY A 93 3.51 4.85 6.33
N TRP A 94 2.56 4.03 6.75
CA TRP A 94 1.86 3.10 5.90
C TRP A 94 0.69 3.77 5.21
N LEU A 95 0.58 3.57 3.91
CA LEU A 95 -0.56 3.96 3.08
C LEU A 95 -1.27 2.72 2.56
N PRO A 96 -2.47 2.41 3.04
CA PRO A 96 -3.28 1.35 2.49
C PRO A 96 -4.00 1.80 1.21
N TYR A 97 -4.22 0.87 0.30
CA TYR A 97 -4.99 1.05 -0.93
C TYR A 97 -6.20 0.15 -0.95
N VAL A 98 -7.34 0.69 -1.31
CA VAL A 98 -8.59 -0.05 -1.50
C VAL A 98 -8.82 -0.29 -2.99
N ARG A 99 -9.22 -1.52 -3.34
CA ARG A 99 -9.61 -1.84 -4.71
C ARG A 99 -10.95 -1.21 -5.04
N VAL A 100 -11.01 -0.47 -6.14
CA VAL A 100 -12.24 0.16 -6.64
C VAL A 100 -12.52 -0.22 -8.09
N ALA A 101 -13.78 -0.15 -8.49
CA ALA A 101 -14.18 -0.41 -9.86
C ALA A 101 -13.83 0.76 -10.80
N ASP A 102 -13.86 1.99 -10.28
CA ASP A 102 -13.67 3.22 -11.05
C ASP A 102 -13.09 4.30 -10.12
N VAL A 103 -11.89 4.76 -10.46
CA VAL A 103 -11.16 5.75 -9.66
C VAL A 103 -11.86 7.10 -9.70
N ASP A 104 -12.25 7.59 -10.88
CA ASP A 104 -12.87 8.91 -11.03
C ASP A 104 -14.25 8.98 -10.34
N ALA A 105 -15.07 7.93 -10.50
CA ALA A 105 -16.35 7.85 -9.82
C ALA A 105 -16.19 7.80 -8.29
N THR A 106 -15.14 7.14 -7.80
CA THR A 106 -14.84 7.08 -6.38
C THR A 106 -14.37 8.43 -5.86
N LEU A 107 -13.49 9.14 -6.57
CA LEU A 107 -13.05 10.48 -6.19
C LEU A 107 -14.19 11.51 -6.14
N LYS A 108 -15.18 11.40 -7.04
CA LYS A 108 -16.39 12.23 -6.98
C LYS A 108 -17.19 11.99 -5.69
N LYS A 109 -17.28 10.73 -5.23
CA LYS A 109 -17.92 10.41 -3.94
C LYS A 109 -17.13 10.97 -2.75
N VAL A 110 -15.79 10.84 -2.79
CA VAL A 110 -14.90 11.39 -1.76
C VAL A 110 -15.10 12.89 -1.61
N THR A 111 -15.07 13.65 -2.71
CA THR A 111 -15.24 15.11 -2.66
C THR A 111 -16.65 15.52 -2.23
N THR A 112 -17.67 14.78 -2.65
CA THR A 112 -19.05 15.02 -2.21
C THR A 112 -19.21 14.76 -0.70
N ALA A 113 -18.47 13.81 -0.14
CA ALA A 113 -18.46 13.48 1.29
C ALA A 113 -17.57 14.41 2.13
N GLY A 114 -16.93 15.43 1.54
CA GLY A 114 -16.11 16.41 2.25
C GLY A 114 -14.62 16.06 2.35
N GLY A 115 -14.17 14.98 1.70
CA GLY A 115 -12.77 14.71 1.52
C GLY A 115 -12.17 15.50 0.34
N TYR A 116 -10.86 15.38 0.13
CA TYR A 116 -10.19 16.00 -1.01
C TYR A 116 -9.16 15.09 -1.65
N VAL A 117 -8.88 15.32 -2.94
CA VAL A 117 -7.88 14.57 -3.70
C VAL A 117 -6.51 15.12 -3.37
N MET A 118 -5.62 14.28 -2.85
CA MET A 118 -4.22 14.61 -2.58
C MET A 118 -3.35 14.34 -3.82
N VAL A 119 -3.49 13.17 -4.42
CA VAL A 119 -2.79 12.78 -5.64
C VAL A 119 -3.83 12.35 -6.67
N PRO A 120 -4.05 13.15 -7.72
CA PRO A 120 -5.00 12.79 -8.76
C PRO A 120 -4.48 11.62 -9.61
N PRO A 121 -5.37 10.90 -10.31
CA PRO A 121 -4.95 9.88 -11.25
C PRO A 121 -4.22 10.53 -12.43
N THR A 122 -3.03 10.00 -12.74
CA THR A 122 -2.23 10.44 -13.89
C THR A 122 -1.76 9.23 -14.70
N PRO A 123 -1.43 9.39 -15.99
CA PRO A 123 -0.97 8.25 -16.81
C PRO A 123 0.23 7.50 -16.23
N GLU A 124 1.09 8.19 -15.47
CA GLU A 124 2.29 7.65 -14.84
C GLU A 124 1.93 6.75 -13.62
N LEU A 125 0.76 6.98 -13.01
CA LEU A 125 0.26 6.23 -11.87
C LEU A 125 -0.68 5.11 -12.33
N LEU A 126 -0.11 3.96 -12.66
CA LEU A 126 -0.85 2.78 -13.15
C LEU A 126 -1.86 3.15 -14.25
N GLU A 127 -1.42 3.91 -15.27
CA GLU A 127 -2.27 4.31 -16.39
C GLU A 127 -3.57 5.01 -15.95
N SER A 128 -3.46 5.92 -14.97
CA SER A 128 -4.59 6.62 -14.32
C SER A 128 -5.51 5.72 -13.47
N ASN A 129 -5.05 4.54 -13.09
CA ASN A 129 -5.82 3.62 -12.25
C ASN A 129 -5.48 3.71 -10.75
N LEU A 130 -4.74 4.73 -10.31
CA LEU A 130 -4.40 4.96 -8.92
C LEU A 130 -4.61 6.43 -8.55
N ALA A 131 -5.13 6.68 -7.35
CA ALA A 131 -5.21 8.01 -6.75
C ALA A 131 -5.08 7.93 -5.22
N ILE A 132 -4.74 9.05 -4.59
CA ILE A 132 -4.68 9.17 -3.13
C ILE A 132 -5.58 10.33 -2.71
N PHE A 133 -6.35 10.12 -1.68
CA PHE A 133 -7.23 11.14 -1.11
C PHE A 133 -7.10 11.24 0.40
N VAL A 134 -7.62 12.33 0.94
CA VAL A 134 -7.72 12.57 2.38
C VAL A 134 -9.20 12.63 2.76
N ASP A 135 -9.58 11.91 3.79
CA ASP A 135 -10.92 11.92 4.31
C ASP A 135 -11.20 13.21 5.13
N PRO A 136 -12.45 13.49 5.53
CA PRO A 136 -12.78 14.70 6.28
C PRO A 136 -12.10 14.83 7.66
N GLN A 137 -11.51 13.74 8.19
CA GLN A 137 -10.80 13.72 9.47
C GLN A 137 -9.28 13.73 9.33
N GLY A 138 -8.77 13.77 8.09
CA GLY A 138 -7.34 13.82 7.79
C GLY A 138 -6.70 12.43 7.57
N GLY A 139 -7.50 11.36 7.51
CA GLY A 139 -7.02 10.03 7.15
C GLY A 139 -6.66 9.95 5.67
N VAL A 140 -5.46 9.45 5.36
CA VAL A 140 -4.96 9.31 3.99
C VAL A 140 -5.20 7.88 3.50
N LEU A 141 -5.79 7.72 2.31
CA LEU A 141 -6.11 6.44 1.71
C LEU A 141 -5.84 6.48 0.21
N GLY A 142 -5.21 5.42 -0.28
CA GLY A 142 -5.09 5.16 -1.71
C GLY A 142 -6.30 4.39 -2.24
N ILE A 143 -6.62 4.62 -3.49
CA ILE A 143 -7.57 3.79 -4.25
C ILE A 143 -6.92 3.32 -5.54
N VAL A 144 -7.23 2.11 -5.94
CA VAL A 144 -6.67 1.51 -7.14
C VAL A 144 -7.73 0.69 -7.89
N ARG A 145 -7.80 0.90 -9.19
CA ARG A 145 -8.44 -0.05 -10.08
C ARG A 145 -7.39 -1.05 -10.52
N TRP A 146 -7.64 -2.31 -10.23
CA TRP A 146 -6.77 -3.40 -10.60
C TRP A 146 -7.58 -4.48 -11.29
N ASP A 147 -7.30 -4.68 -12.57
CA ASP A 147 -7.83 -5.80 -13.34
C ASP A 147 -6.78 -6.91 -13.27
N GLU A 148 -7.12 -8.06 -12.71
CA GLU A 148 -6.18 -9.18 -12.63
C GLU A 148 -5.75 -9.57 -14.05
N PRO A 149 -4.45 -9.86 -14.27
CA PRO A 149 -4.03 -10.41 -15.54
C PRO A 149 -4.87 -11.66 -15.82
N GLN A 150 -5.58 -11.68 -16.93
CA GLN A 150 -6.28 -12.89 -17.33
C GLN A 150 -5.22 -13.99 -17.47
N ALA A 151 -5.34 -15.06 -16.68
CA ALA A 151 -4.53 -16.24 -16.89
C ALA A 151 -4.78 -16.67 -18.33
N ASP A 152 -3.73 -16.66 -19.16
CA ASP A 152 -3.81 -17.18 -20.51
C ASP A 152 -4.41 -18.58 -20.42
N LYS A 153 -5.62 -18.73 -20.94
CA LYS A 153 -6.25 -20.04 -21.10
C LYS A 153 -5.49 -20.72 -22.24
N GLU A 154 -4.43 -21.48 -21.89
CA GLU A 154 -3.93 -22.52 -22.76
C GLU A 154 -4.93 -23.67 -22.91
#